data_2b1e3d8693b12f316f0f7322166d7810
#
_entry.id   2b1e3d8693b12f316f0f7322166d7810
#
_cell.length_a   1.000
_cell.length_b   1.000
_cell.length_c   1.000
_cell.angle_alpha   90.00
_cell.angle_beta   90.00
_cell.angle_gamma   90.00
#
_symmetry.space_group_name_H-M   'P 1'
#
loop_
_entity.id
_entity.type
_entity.pdbx_description
1 polymer ?
#
loop_
_entity_poly.entity_id
_entity_poly.type
_entity_poly.pdbx_seq_one_letter_code
_entity_poly.pdbx_strand_id
1 'polypeptide(L)'
;PHVPGARDLFSDEDARTGTAELNAGLQIGYLILGIRAVGLAAGPMTGFDAEAVTEEFFPDGRHRVLVAVNIGRPAENAWLDRLPRLDYDEVVTTL
;
A
#
# COMPACT_ATOMS: atom_id res chain seq x y z
N PRO A 1 -10.74 3.65 21.83
CA PRO A 1 -10.44 4.99 22.31
C PRO A 1 -11.16 6.00 21.44
N HIS A 2 -12.09 6.74 22.05
CA HIS A 2 -12.84 7.79 21.37
C HIS A 2 -11.98 9.05 21.33
N VAL A 3 -11.63 9.50 20.13
CA VAL A 3 -11.11 10.85 19.94
C VAL A 3 -12.33 11.75 19.75
N PRO A 4 -12.63 12.67 20.67
CA PRO A 4 -13.70 13.65 20.47
C PRO A 4 -13.47 14.42 19.17
N GLY A 5 -14.52 14.60 18.39
CA GLY A 5 -14.44 15.30 17.08
C GLY A 5 -13.98 14.45 15.90
N ALA A 6 -13.58 13.17 16.09
CA ALA A 6 -13.18 12.33 14.97
C ALA A 6 -14.31 12.12 13.94
N ARG A 7 -15.56 12.09 14.37
CA ARG A 7 -16.70 12.01 13.45
C ARG A 7 -16.81 13.23 12.56
N ASP A 8 -16.58 14.40 13.14
CA ASP A 8 -16.69 15.68 12.41
C ASP A 8 -15.52 15.82 11.41
N LEU A 9 -14.30 15.41 11.85
CA LEU A 9 -13.11 15.40 11.00
C LEU A 9 -13.28 14.48 9.78
N PHE A 10 -13.93 13.33 9.93
CA PHE A 10 -14.15 12.36 8.87
C PHE A 10 -15.56 12.40 8.27
N SER A 11 -16.34 13.47 8.49
CA SER A 11 -17.62 13.69 7.83
C SER A 11 -17.45 14.03 6.36
N ASP A 12 -16.36 14.71 6.01
CA ASP A 12 -15.98 15.00 4.64
C ASP A 12 -15.44 13.73 3.96
N GLU A 13 -15.97 13.40 2.76
CA GLU A 13 -15.64 12.18 2.05
C GLU A 13 -14.21 12.20 1.50
N ASP A 14 -13.76 13.31 0.99
CA ASP A 14 -12.41 13.44 0.41
C ASP A 14 -11.35 13.33 1.51
N ALA A 15 -11.57 14.00 2.65
CA ALA A 15 -10.68 13.90 3.81
C ALA A 15 -10.62 12.47 4.36
N ARG A 16 -11.76 11.80 4.43
CA ARG A 16 -11.85 10.40 4.89
C ARG A 16 -11.12 9.46 3.93
N THR A 17 -11.38 9.59 2.63
CA THR A 17 -10.75 8.76 1.58
C THR A 17 -9.26 8.97 1.53
N GLY A 18 -8.78 10.21 1.48
CA GLY A 18 -7.35 10.53 1.46
C GLY A 18 -6.62 10.01 2.70
N THR A 19 -7.24 10.13 3.89
CA THR A 19 -6.67 9.58 5.13
C THR A 19 -6.62 8.05 5.09
N ALA A 20 -7.66 7.40 4.60
CA ALA A 20 -7.71 5.95 4.49
C ALA A 20 -6.64 5.42 3.52
N GLU A 21 -6.47 6.06 2.36
CA GLU A 21 -5.46 5.69 1.38
C GLU A 21 -4.04 5.86 1.91
N LEU A 22 -3.75 6.98 2.57
CA LEU A 22 -2.45 7.22 3.19
C LEU A 22 -2.12 6.13 4.23
N ASN A 23 -3.07 5.85 5.13
CA ASN A 23 -2.87 4.83 6.16
C ASN A 23 -2.74 3.43 5.58
N ALA A 24 -3.52 3.10 4.54
CA ALA A 24 -3.38 1.83 3.83
C ALA A 24 -2.01 1.70 3.19
N GLY A 25 -1.51 2.76 2.51
CA GLY A 25 -0.16 2.78 1.94
C GLY A 25 0.94 2.54 2.97
N LEU A 26 0.85 3.17 4.15
CA LEU A 26 1.77 2.95 5.27
C LEU A 26 1.72 1.50 5.76
N GLN A 27 0.53 0.92 5.93
CA GLN A 27 0.36 -0.48 6.34
C GLN A 27 0.88 -1.47 5.30
N ILE A 28 0.69 -1.19 4.01
CA ILE A 28 1.24 -2.01 2.92
C ILE A 28 2.77 -2.04 3.00
N GLY A 29 3.42 -0.90 3.25
CA GLY A 29 4.86 -0.84 3.48
C GLY A 29 5.30 -1.76 4.62
N TYR A 30 4.63 -1.71 5.77
CA TYR A 30 4.90 -2.60 6.90
C TYR A 30 4.63 -4.08 6.57
N LEU A 31 3.57 -4.38 5.83
CA LEU A 31 3.27 -5.74 5.37
C LEU A 31 4.42 -6.31 4.53
N ILE A 32 4.93 -5.53 3.57
CA ILE A 32 6.06 -5.93 2.73
C ILE A 32 7.30 -6.22 3.56
N LEU A 33 7.63 -5.37 4.54
CA LEU A 33 8.73 -5.59 5.47
C LEU A 33 8.52 -6.85 6.32
N GLY A 34 7.31 -7.06 6.83
CA GLY A 34 6.95 -8.26 7.59
C GLY A 34 7.10 -9.55 6.79
N ILE A 35 6.65 -9.54 5.53
CA ILE A 35 6.82 -10.68 4.60
C ILE A 35 8.32 -11.00 4.42
N ARG A 36 9.14 -9.98 4.21
CA ARG A 36 10.59 -10.14 4.07
C ARG A 36 11.24 -10.67 5.36
N ALA A 37 10.80 -10.19 6.52
CA ALA A 37 11.32 -10.60 7.82
C ALA A 37 11.11 -12.09 8.12
N VAL A 38 10.06 -12.70 7.58
CA VAL A 38 9.80 -14.14 7.71
C VAL A 38 10.40 -14.99 6.58
N GLY A 39 11.26 -14.40 5.75
CA GLY A 39 12.00 -15.10 4.69
C GLY A 39 11.21 -15.34 3.39
N LEU A 40 10.10 -14.63 3.20
CA LEU A 40 9.33 -14.68 1.97
C LEU A 40 9.62 -13.46 1.09
N ALA A 41 9.23 -13.53 -0.18
CA ALA A 41 9.23 -12.41 -1.11
C ALA A 41 7.85 -11.79 -1.20
N ALA A 42 7.81 -10.47 -1.40
CA ALA A 42 6.61 -9.70 -1.68
C ALA A 42 6.75 -9.03 -3.04
N GLY A 43 5.74 -9.16 -3.89
CA GLY A 43 5.64 -8.49 -5.18
C GLY A 43 4.41 -7.59 -5.22
N PRO A 44 4.50 -6.32 -4.80
CA PRO A 44 3.39 -5.37 -4.90
C PRO A 44 3.17 -4.95 -6.36
N MET A 45 1.92 -4.84 -6.77
CA MET A 45 1.51 -4.44 -8.12
C MET A 45 0.24 -3.61 -8.08
N THR A 46 0.17 -2.67 -9.03
CA THR A 46 -1.00 -1.83 -9.29
C THR A 46 -1.47 -1.90 -10.75
N GLY A 47 -0.74 -2.63 -11.62
CA GLY A 47 -1.01 -2.75 -13.06
C GLY A 47 -2.11 -3.77 -13.38
N PHE A 48 -3.23 -3.75 -12.67
CA PHE A 48 -4.40 -4.59 -12.91
C PHE A 48 -5.67 -3.72 -12.93
N ASP A 49 -6.77 -4.28 -13.38
CA ASP A 49 -8.08 -3.64 -13.34
C ASP A 49 -8.62 -3.67 -11.88
N ALA A 50 -8.32 -2.59 -11.14
CA ALA A 50 -8.68 -2.49 -9.72
C ALA A 50 -10.20 -2.43 -9.51
N GLU A 51 -10.96 -1.91 -10.49
CA GLU A 51 -12.42 -1.82 -10.42
C GLU A 51 -13.03 -3.22 -10.55
N ALA A 52 -12.64 -3.97 -11.58
CA ALA A 52 -13.10 -5.34 -11.77
C ALA A 52 -12.74 -6.25 -10.59
N VAL A 53 -11.53 -6.12 -10.02
CA VAL A 53 -11.13 -6.88 -8.82
C VAL A 53 -11.95 -6.45 -7.60
N THR A 54 -12.25 -5.17 -7.46
CA THR A 54 -13.10 -4.67 -6.36
C THR A 54 -14.53 -5.23 -6.48
N GLU A 55 -15.11 -5.21 -7.66
CA GLU A 55 -16.46 -5.74 -7.90
C GLU A 55 -16.54 -7.25 -7.63
N GLU A 56 -15.53 -8.01 -8.05
CA GLU A 56 -15.49 -9.47 -7.86
C GLU A 56 -15.35 -9.87 -6.39
N PHE A 57 -14.45 -9.22 -5.64
CA PHE A 57 -14.09 -9.65 -4.27
C PHE A 57 -14.76 -8.84 -3.17
N PHE A 58 -15.23 -7.62 -3.47
CA PHE A 58 -15.81 -6.69 -2.50
C PHE A 58 -17.08 -6.00 -3.05
N PRO A 59 -18.10 -6.76 -3.47
CA PRO A 59 -19.30 -6.20 -4.12
C PRO A 59 -20.19 -5.39 -3.17
N ASP A 60 -19.81 -5.26 -1.91
CA ASP A 60 -20.54 -4.51 -0.89
C ASP A 60 -20.41 -2.97 -1.05
N GLY A 61 -19.58 -2.49 -1.96
CA GLY A 61 -19.32 -1.07 -2.21
C GLY A 61 -18.62 -0.32 -1.08
N ARG A 62 -18.11 -1.05 -0.07
CA ARG A 62 -17.45 -0.46 1.11
C ARG A 62 -15.93 -0.48 1.03
N HIS A 63 -15.38 -1.21 0.09
CA HIS A 63 -13.96 -1.43 -0.07
C HIS A 63 -13.53 -1.06 -1.48
N ARG A 64 -12.27 -0.67 -1.60
CA ARG A 64 -11.61 -0.45 -2.88
C ARG A 64 -10.22 -1.09 -2.83
N VAL A 65 -9.88 -1.85 -3.86
CA VAL A 65 -8.56 -2.46 -3.99
C VAL A 65 -7.55 -1.37 -4.38
N LEU A 66 -6.47 -1.25 -3.64
CA LEU A 66 -5.37 -0.31 -3.89
C LEU A 66 -4.16 -1.00 -4.51
N VAL A 67 -3.83 -2.19 -4.03
CA VAL A 67 -2.64 -2.93 -4.44
C VAL A 67 -2.90 -4.42 -4.30
N ALA A 68 -2.34 -5.21 -5.21
CA ALA A 68 -2.21 -6.65 -5.04
C ALA A 68 -0.77 -6.98 -4.62
N VAL A 69 -0.60 -7.90 -3.69
CA VAL A 69 0.73 -8.32 -3.22
C VAL A 69 0.87 -9.83 -3.38
N ASN A 70 1.72 -10.26 -4.30
CA ASN A 70 2.12 -11.66 -4.37
C ASN A 70 3.06 -11.99 -3.23
N ILE A 71 2.81 -13.12 -2.55
CA ILE A 71 3.62 -13.58 -1.43
C ILE A 71 4.06 -15.01 -1.70
N GLY A 72 5.35 -15.27 -1.58
CA GLY A 72 5.87 -16.62 -1.80
C GLY A 72 7.38 -16.74 -1.63
N ARG A 73 7.89 -17.94 -1.88
CA ARG A 73 9.33 -18.18 -1.95
C ARG A 73 9.80 -17.83 -3.36
N PRO A 74 10.79 -16.93 -3.51
CA PRO A 74 11.29 -16.58 -4.83
C PRO A 74 12.06 -17.74 -5.44
N ALA A 75 11.95 -17.93 -6.75
CA ALA A 75 12.84 -18.79 -7.51
C ALA A 75 14.26 -18.15 -7.59
N GLU A 76 15.26 -18.93 -7.95
CA GLU A 76 16.65 -18.46 -8.04
C GLU A 76 16.82 -17.28 -9.01
N ASN A 77 16.02 -17.24 -10.07
CA ASN A 77 16.03 -16.20 -11.10
C ASN A 77 14.92 -15.13 -10.94
N ALA A 78 14.30 -15.03 -9.77
CA ALA A 78 13.18 -14.13 -9.55
C ALA A 78 13.61 -12.66 -9.36
N TRP A 79 14.90 -12.39 -9.21
CA TRP A 79 15.42 -11.06 -8.92
C TRP A 79 16.07 -10.44 -10.15
N LEU A 80 15.66 -9.22 -10.43
CA LEU A 80 16.40 -8.33 -11.33
C LEU A 80 17.47 -7.58 -10.54
N ASP A 81 18.47 -7.07 -11.26
CA ASP A 81 19.46 -6.19 -10.66
C ASP A 81 18.81 -4.98 -10.01
N ARG A 82 19.43 -4.49 -8.94
CA ARG A 82 18.94 -3.32 -8.25
C ARG A 82 19.02 -2.09 -9.15
N LEU A 83 17.85 -1.47 -9.41
CA LEU A 83 17.81 -0.22 -10.14
C LEU A 83 18.54 0.90 -9.38
N PRO A 84 19.12 1.88 -10.09
CA PRO A 84 19.69 3.08 -9.47
C PRO A 84 18.71 3.77 -8.53
N ARG A 85 19.21 4.42 -7.53
CA ARG A 85 18.44 5.30 -6.63
C ARG A 85 18.89 6.73 -6.86
N LEU A 86 17.98 7.65 -6.63
CA LEU A 86 18.30 9.07 -6.60
C LEU A 86 19.32 9.34 -5.48
N ASP A 87 20.21 10.28 -5.70
CA ASP A 87 21.16 10.70 -4.69
C ASP A 87 20.42 11.39 -3.53
N TYR A 88 21.04 11.35 -2.33
CA TYR A 88 20.42 11.89 -1.12
C TYR A 88 20.00 13.35 -1.29
N ASP A 89 20.86 14.17 -1.88
CA ASP A 89 20.64 15.62 -2.07
C ASP A 89 19.54 15.94 -3.09
N GLU A 90 19.13 14.96 -3.91
CA GLU A 90 18.01 15.11 -4.84
C GLU A 90 16.64 14.89 -4.15
N VAL A 91 16.62 14.13 -3.06
CA VAL A 91 15.38 13.71 -2.40
C VAL A 91 15.21 14.27 -0.99
N VAL A 92 16.25 14.83 -0.40
CA VAL A 92 16.24 15.36 0.97
C VAL A 92 16.79 16.77 1.00
N THR A 93 16.01 17.68 1.56
CA THR A 93 16.48 19.05 1.88
C THR A 93 16.56 19.19 3.39
N THR A 94 17.73 19.53 3.91
CA THR A 94 17.91 19.88 5.33
C THR A 94 17.61 21.37 5.52
N LEU A 95 16.68 21.68 6.43
CA LEU A 95 16.29 23.03 6.80
C LEU A 95 17.12 23.55 7.97
#